data_967e4d249b1118b00433d81f91c7724a
#
_entry.id   967e4d249b1118b00433d81f91c7724a
#
_cell.length_a   1.000
_cell.length_b   1.000
_cell.length_c   1.000
_cell.angle_alpha   90.00
_cell.angle_beta   90.00
_cell.angle_gamma   90.00
#
_symmetry.space_group_name_H-M   'P 1'
#
loop_
_entity.id
_entity.type
_entity.pdbx_description
1 polymer ?
#
loop_
_entity_poly.entity_id
_entity_poly.type
_entity_poly.pdbx_seq_one_letter_code
_entity_poly.pdbx_strand_id
1 'polypeptide(L)'
;MRHRRYWVVPLAALVLVGAVWAAAGAGASTSRAAATKVTLQLKWVTQAQFAGYYAAAAKGYYKQAGLDVRIKVGGPDIIPEQAVAGGGAEFGIDWLPSLLSARDKGTKLVNIAQVFTRSGMTQLTWKDSGINSIAKMKGKKVGNWLGGNEFELFAALTRAGMNPSANKGVTIVKQPFDMNLFLNRQIDSASAMTYNELAQVLETKNPKTKKLTKLSELNVIKMESIGTGMLEDGIFTTEKWIKDKAHQATAKKFLAASFKGWIWCRDHVQDCTNIVLKQGPTLLKGHQTWQMNEINALIWPASKGIGVMNKQAFDRTAKIAKQFKVIKKTPSGAYRDDLAKAAVAQLKSQGVDVNGKKWKKAVVKVTPGGK
;
A
#
# COMPACT_ATOMS: atom_id res chain seq x y z
N MET A 1 98.24 -18.74 -35.84
CA MET A 1 97.94 -20.06 -36.43
C MET A 1 96.44 -20.17 -36.68
N ARG A 2 96.08 -20.56 -37.90
CA ARG A 2 94.78 -20.90 -38.47
C ARG A 2 93.74 -19.76 -38.60
N HIS A 3 93.74 -19.28 -39.86
CA HIS A 3 92.69 -18.50 -40.49
C HIS A 3 91.33 -19.26 -40.58
N ARG A 4 90.22 -18.60 -40.39
CA ARG A 4 88.94 -19.02 -40.94
C ARG A 4 88.28 -17.86 -41.66
N ARG A 5 88.05 -18.08 -42.93
CA ARG A 5 87.39 -17.19 -43.90
C ARG A 5 85.87 -17.06 -43.57
N TYR A 6 85.39 -15.86 -43.66
CA TYR A 6 83.93 -15.59 -43.63
C TYR A 6 83.45 -15.48 -45.09
N TRP A 7 82.42 -16.24 -45.37
CA TRP A 7 81.64 -16.14 -46.58
C TRP A 7 80.51 -15.16 -46.35
N VAL A 8 80.36 -14.15 -47.26
CA VAL A 8 79.28 -13.19 -47.33
C VAL A 8 78.30 -13.73 -48.37
N VAL A 9 77.06 -13.96 -48.00
CA VAL A 9 75.91 -14.26 -48.86
C VAL A 9 74.95 -13.09 -48.81
N PRO A 10 74.57 -12.48 -49.93
CA PRO A 10 73.58 -11.41 -49.91
C PRO A 10 72.16 -11.98 -49.80
N LEU A 11 71.42 -11.58 -48.79
CA LEU A 11 70.04 -11.90 -48.66
C LEU A 11 69.20 -10.84 -49.37
N ALA A 12 68.43 -11.26 -50.37
CA ALA A 12 67.44 -10.45 -51.05
C ALA A 12 66.26 -10.13 -50.12
N ALA A 13 65.94 -8.88 -49.97
CA ALA A 13 64.81 -8.41 -49.19
C ALA A 13 63.50 -8.63 -49.95
N LEU A 14 62.67 -9.54 -49.49
CA LEU A 14 61.23 -9.67 -49.86
C LEU A 14 60.42 -8.79 -48.95
N VAL A 15 59.87 -7.68 -49.47
CA VAL A 15 58.91 -6.82 -48.79
C VAL A 15 57.53 -7.47 -48.90
N LEU A 16 57.06 -8.10 -47.82
CA LEU A 16 55.69 -8.53 -47.67
C LEU A 16 54.90 -7.38 -47.02
N VAL A 17 54.04 -6.73 -47.81
CA VAL A 17 53.07 -5.77 -47.33
C VAL A 17 51.95 -6.57 -46.64
N GLY A 18 52.04 -6.69 -45.32
CA GLY A 18 50.98 -7.20 -44.48
C GLY A 18 49.93 -6.09 -44.17
N ALA A 19 48.76 -6.14 -44.81
CA ALA A 19 47.63 -5.31 -44.48
C ALA A 19 47.13 -5.72 -43.11
N VAL A 20 47.42 -4.94 -42.05
CA VAL A 20 46.86 -5.07 -40.75
C VAL A 20 45.45 -4.50 -40.82
N TRP A 21 44.45 -5.35 -40.89
CA TRP A 21 43.06 -5.00 -40.62
C TRP A 21 42.93 -4.77 -39.12
N ALA A 22 43.04 -3.52 -38.68
CA ALA A 22 42.58 -3.10 -37.35
C ALA A 22 41.06 -3.15 -37.37
N ALA A 23 40.48 -4.28 -36.95
CA ALA A 23 39.08 -4.35 -36.57
C ALA A 23 38.91 -3.48 -35.33
N ALA A 24 38.58 -2.21 -35.57
CA ALA A 24 38.07 -1.34 -34.52
C ALA A 24 36.72 -1.94 -34.02
N GLY A 25 36.83 -2.80 -33.04
CA GLY A 25 35.68 -3.19 -32.22
C GLY A 25 35.13 -1.95 -31.54
N ALA A 26 34.24 -1.23 -32.25
CA ALA A 26 33.38 -0.26 -31.61
C ALA A 26 32.52 -1.01 -30.62
N GLY A 27 33.01 -1.22 -29.41
CA GLY A 27 32.22 -1.58 -28.25
C GLY A 27 31.16 -0.49 -28.11
N ALA A 28 29.98 -0.74 -28.67
CA ALA A 28 28.81 0.06 -28.37
C ALA A 28 28.58 -0.04 -26.87
N SER A 29 29.20 0.86 -26.13
CA SER A 29 28.86 1.16 -24.76
C SER A 29 27.38 1.62 -24.80
N THR A 30 26.47 0.67 -24.64
CA THR A 30 25.05 0.98 -24.39
C THR A 30 25.00 1.77 -23.11
N SER A 31 25.08 3.08 -23.24
CA SER A 31 24.81 3.99 -22.15
C SER A 31 23.43 3.62 -21.60
N ARG A 32 23.44 2.89 -20.49
CA ARG A 32 22.19 2.51 -19.79
C ARG A 32 21.51 3.81 -19.42
N ALA A 33 20.39 4.11 -20.08
CA ALA A 33 19.64 5.32 -19.81
C ALA A 33 19.44 5.48 -18.31
N ALA A 34 19.67 6.68 -17.78
CA ALA A 34 19.50 6.95 -16.35
C ALA A 34 18.10 6.56 -15.90
N ALA A 35 18.02 5.89 -14.75
CA ALA A 35 16.73 5.47 -14.20
C ALA A 35 15.85 6.68 -13.91
N THR A 36 14.57 6.59 -14.29
CA THR A 36 13.58 7.65 -14.00
C THR A 36 13.31 7.70 -12.50
N LYS A 37 13.58 8.84 -11.89
CA LYS A 37 13.31 9.06 -10.45
C LYS A 37 11.81 9.18 -10.22
N VAL A 38 11.32 8.51 -9.19
CA VAL A 38 9.91 8.49 -8.78
C VAL A 38 9.85 8.49 -7.26
N THR A 39 9.00 9.32 -6.67
CA THR A 39 8.72 9.32 -5.23
C THR A 39 7.32 8.80 -4.97
N LEU A 40 7.20 7.86 -4.04
CA LEU A 40 5.95 7.34 -3.51
C LEU A 40 5.76 7.83 -2.09
N GLN A 41 4.74 8.65 -1.81
CA GLN A 41 4.34 9.05 -0.46
C GLN A 41 3.37 8.03 0.11
N LEU A 42 3.77 7.37 1.21
CA LEU A 42 2.89 6.47 1.95
C LEU A 42 1.92 7.27 2.84
N LYS A 43 0.76 6.65 3.12
CA LYS A 43 -0.22 7.19 4.07
C LYS A 43 0.27 7.15 5.51
N TRP A 44 0.97 6.07 5.89
CA TRP A 44 1.27 5.77 7.29
C TRP A 44 2.74 5.39 7.50
N VAL A 45 3.09 5.11 8.74
CA VAL A 45 4.42 4.63 9.13
C VAL A 45 4.76 3.29 8.49
N THR A 46 6.04 2.95 8.47
CA THR A 46 6.53 1.66 7.94
C THR A 46 5.88 0.49 8.65
N GLN A 47 5.21 -0.37 7.89
CA GLN A 47 4.58 -1.61 8.36
C GLN A 47 4.16 -2.48 7.17
N ALA A 48 3.69 -3.72 7.42
CA ALA A 48 3.29 -4.65 6.36
C ALA A 48 2.13 -4.16 5.49
N GLN A 49 1.41 -3.10 5.91
CA GLN A 49 0.43 -2.39 5.06
C GLN A 49 1.03 -1.94 3.72
N PHE A 50 2.33 -1.70 3.66
CA PHE A 50 3.02 -1.24 2.45
C PHE A 50 4.02 -2.26 1.90
N ALA A 51 3.92 -3.50 2.35
CA ALA A 51 4.87 -4.57 2.07
C ALA A 51 5.19 -4.77 0.59
N GLY A 52 4.18 -4.69 -0.29
CA GLY A 52 4.37 -4.89 -1.72
C GLY A 52 5.29 -3.85 -2.36
N TYR A 53 5.27 -2.61 -1.89
CA TYR A 53 6.15 -1.54 -2.39
C TYR A 53 7.59 -1.75 -1.91
N TYR A 54 7.77 -2.13 -0.65
CA TYR A 54 9.08 -2.48 -0.10
C TYR A 54 9.65 -3.73 -0.78
N ALA A 55 8.81 -4.74 -1.05
CA ALA A 55 9.20 -5.93 -1.79
C ALA A 55 9.59 -5.60 -3.23
N ALA A 56 8.86 -4.73 -3.92
CA ALA A 56 9.20 -4.29 -5.27
C ALA A 56 10.58 -3.61 -5.32
N ALA A 57 10.90 -2.80 -4.31
CA ALA A 57 12.21 -2.19 -4.18
C ALA A 57 13.31 -3.23 -3.86
N ALA A 58 13.10 -4.05 -2.83
CA ALA A 58 14.08 -5.04 -2.36
C ALA A 58 14.37 -6.14 -3.41
N LYS A 59 13.36 -6.55 -4.17
CA LYS A 59 13.50 -7.54 -5.27
C LYS A 59 14.01 -6.92 -6.57
N GLY A 60 14.26 -5.61 -6.58
CA GLY A 60 14.78 -4.90 -7.75
C GLY A 60 13.77 -4.72 -8.88
N TYR A 61 12.47 -4.93 -8.66
CA TYR A 61 11.45 -4.82 -9.72
C TYR A 61 11.34 -3.41 -10.27
N TYR A 62 11.50 -2.37 -9.44
CA TYR A 62 11.58 -0.99 -9.92
C TYR A 62 12.81 -0.75 -10.79
N LYS A 63 14.00 -1.22 -10.37
CA LYS A 63 15.24 -1.11 -11.15
C LYS A 63 15.14 -1.82 -12.49
N GLN A 64 14.55 -3.02 -12.53
CA GLN A 64 14.29 -3.77 -13.77
C GLN A 64 13.35 -3.01 -14.72
N ALA A 65 12.42 -2.21 -14.16
CA ALA A 65 11.53 -1.35 -14.93
C ALA A 65 12.18 -0.01 -15.36
N GLY A 66 13.47 0.23 -15.04
CA GLY A 66 14.18 1.48 -15.30
C GLY A 66 13.76 2.63 -14.38
N LEU A 67 13.28 2.32 -13.17
CA LEU A 67 12.84 3.29 -12.18
C LEU A 67 13.77 3.31 -10.95
N ASP A 68 14.05 4.52 -10.45
CA ASP A 68 14.63 4.76 -9.15
C ASP A 68 13.51 5.29 -8.22
N VAL A 69 12.94 4.39 -7.41
CA VAL A 69 11.77 4.69 -6.58
C VAL A 69 12.19 4.98 -5.16
N ARG A 70 11.94 6.22 -4.71
CA ARG A 70 12.05 6.63 -3.32
C ARG A 70 10.70 6.46 -2.62
N ILE A 71 10.66 5.63 -1.57
CA ILE A 71 9.48 5.48 -0.71
C ILE A 71 9.62 6.45 0.47
N LYS A 72 8.70 7.41 0.58
CA LYS A 72 8.59 8.35 1.71
C LYS A 72 7.57 7.81 2.69
N VAL A 73 8.01 7.62 3.92
CA VAL A 73 7.15 7.18 5.02
C VAL A 73 6.12 8.25 5.34
N GLY A 74 4.91 7.84 5.65
CA GLY A 74 3.82 8.69 6.10
C GLY A 74 3.70 8.76 7.62
N GLY A 75 2.54 9.12 8.09
CA GLY A 75 2.23 9.25 9.52
C GLY A 75 1.00 10.12 9.74
N PRO A 76 0.62 10.35 11.01
CA PRO A 76 -0.62 11.06 11.36
C PRO A 76 -0.69 12.51 10.89
N ASP A 77 0.47 13.16 10.76
CA ASP A 77 0.56 14.56 10.39
C ASP A 77 0.92 14.74 8.90
N ILE A 78 1.00 13.63 8.14
CA ILE A 78 1.27 13.62 6.72
C ILE A 78 -0.05 13.41 5.96
N ILE A 79 -0.37 14.36 5.09
CA ILE A 79 -1.52 14.28 4.18
C ILE A 79 -0.99 13.98 2.77
N PRO A 80 -1.10 12.72 2.30
CA PRO A 80 -0.52 12.33 1.02
C PRO A 80 -1.03 13.15 -0.18
N GLU A 81 -2.31 13.56 -0.15
CA GLU A 81 -2.92 14.39 -1.18
C GLU A 81 -2.20 15.75 -1.31
N GLN A 82 -1.82 16.36 -0.19
CA GLN A 82 -1.07 17.63 -0.19
C GLN A 82 0.36 17.42 -0.68
N ALA A 83 1.01 16.33 -0.26
CA ALA A 83 2.37 16.01 -0.68
C ALA A 83 2.46 15.82 -2.21
N VAL A 84 1.47 15.12 -2.80
CA VAL A 84 1.40 14.89 -4.26
C VAL A 84 0.97 16.16 -4.99
N ALA A 85 -0.05 16.87 -4.51
CA ALA A 85 -0.52 18.10 -5.14
C ALA A 85 0.54 19.20 -5.14
N GLY A 86 1.36 19.27 -4.08
CA GLY A 86 2.49 20.19 -3.96
C GLY A 86 3.75 19.78 -4.72
N GLY A 87 3.75 18.65 -5.44
CA GLY A 87 4.91 18.16 -6.20
C GLY A 87 6.01 17.52 -5.36
N GLY A 88 5.74 17.21 -4.10
CA GLY A 88 6.68 16.51 -3.20
C GLY A 88 6.76 15.00 -3.43
N ALA A 89 5.86 14.45 -4.25
CA ALA A 89 5.85 13.07 -4.71
C ALA A 89 5.03 12.93 -6.00
N GLU A 90 5.42 12.00 -6.88
CA GLU A 90 4.68 11.68 -8.11
C GLU A 90 3.44 10.83 -7.79
N PHE A 91 3.55 9.94 -6.80
CA PHE A 91 2.46 9.06 -6.38
C PHE A 91 2.21 9.16 -4.88
N GLY A 92 0.95 9.00 -4.49
CA GLY A 92 0.54 8.87 -3.11
C GLY A 92 -0.29 7.62 -2.87
N ILE A 93 -0.27 7.15 -1.63
CA ILE A 93 -1.16 6.11 -1.14
C ILE A 93 -2.10 6.74 -0.12
N ASP A 94 -3.41 6.65 -0.36
CA ASP A 94 -4.41 6.97 0.64
C ASP A 94 -5.74 6.25 0.35
N TRP A 95 -6.67 6.37 1.27
CA TRP A 95 -8.02 5.85 1.15
C TRP A 95 -8.82 6.66 0.15
N LEU A 96 -9.67 5.96 -0.62
CA LEU A 96 -10.45 6.63 -1.65
C LEU A 96 -11.33 7.78 -1.12
N PRO A 97 -12.03 7.69 0.04
CA PRO A 97 -12.81 8.82 0.56
C PRO A 97 -11.97 10.07 0.88
N SER A 98 -10.72 9.93 1.30
CA SER A 98 -9.78 11.06 1.50
C SER A 98 -9.49 11.77 0.18
N LEU A 99 -9.15 10.98 -0.85
CA LEU A 99 -8.93 11.50 -2.21
C LEU A 99 -10.20 12.22 -2.74
N LEU A 100 -11.38 11.61 -2.56
CA LEU A 100 -12.64 12.22 -2.98
C LEU A 100 -12.92 13.54 -2.24
N SER A 101 -12.62 13.59 -0.92
CA SER A 101 -12.74 14.82 -0.12
C SER A 101 -11.79 15.92 -0.60
N ALA A 102 -10.53 15.56 -0.90
CA ALA A 102 -9.57 16.50 -1.46
C ALA A 102 -10.03 17.04 -2.83
N ARG A 103 -10.58 16.18 -3.68
CA ARG A 103 -11.16 16.57 -4.98
C ARG A 103 -12.38 17.48 -4.83
N ASP A 104 -13.26 17.20 -3.89
CA ASP A 104 -14.46 18.04 -3.63
C ASP A 104 -14.07 19.46 -3.18
N LYS A 105 -12.90 19.59 -2.54
CA LYS A 105 -12.27 20.87 -2.16
C LYS A 105 -11.45 21.52 -3.30
N GLY A 106 -11.41 20.92 -4.49
CA GLY A 106 -10.78 21.50 -5.68
C GLY A 106 -9.42 20.92 -6.07
N THR A 107 -8.81 20.05 -5.27
CA THR A 107 -7.51 19.44 -5.58
C THR A 107 -7.66 18.45 -6.75
N LYS A 108 -6.89 18.63 -7.83
CA LYS A 108 -6.99 17.84 -9.06
C LYS A 108 -6.17 16.55 -8.98
N LEU A 109 -6.68 15.56 -8.26
CA LEU A 109 -6.08 14.24 -8.07
C LEU A 109 -6.87 13.16 -8.81
N VAL A 110 -6.22 12.06 -9.15
CA VAL A 110 -6.85 10.90 -9.80
C VAL A 110 -6.28 9.61 -9.25
N ASN A 111 -7.14 8.68 -8.81
CA ASN A 111 -6.75 7.31 -8.47
C ASN A 111 -6.40 6.57 -9.76
N ILE A 112 -5.22 5.95 -9.80
CA ILE A 112 -4.70 5.20 -10.96
C ILE A 112 -4.61 3.70 -10.71
N ALA A 113 -4.75 3.26 -9.45
CA ALA A 113 -4.86 1.83 -9.09
C ALA A 113 -5.46 1.67 -7.69
N GLN A 114 -6.39 0.74 -7.53
CA GLN A 114 -7.02 0.41 -6.25
C GLN A 114 -6.49 -0.92 -5.72
N VAL A 115 -5.50 -0.86 -4.83
CA VAL A 115 -4.80 -2.06 -4.33
C VAL A 115 -5.66 -2.79 -3.31
N PHE A 116 -6.16 -2.10 -2.26
CA PHE A 116 -7.10 -2.69 -1.31
C PHE A 116 -8.52 -2.60 -1.85
N THR A 117 -9.14 -3.75 -2.07
CA THR A 117 -10.46 -3.85 -2.70
C THR A 117 -11.60 -4.01 -1.67
N ARG A 118 -11.25 -4.05 -0.38
CA ARG A 118 -12.15 -4.22 0.78
C ARG A 118 -11.70 -3.31 1.91
N SER A 119 -12.64 -2.97 2.81
CA SER A 119 -12.32 -2.25 4.04
C SER A 119 -11.83 -3.20 5.14
N GLY A 120 -10.73 -2.82 5.79
CA GLY A 120 -10.23 -3.44 7.00
C GLY A 120 -10.72 -2.75 8.27
N MET A 121 -11.48 -1.66 8.15
CA MET A 121 -11.93 -0.84 9.27
C MET A 121 -12.96 -1.56 10.13
N THR A 122 -12.74 -1.52 11.44
CA THR A 122 -13.65 -2.07 12.45
C THR A 122 -13.81 -1.13 13.65
N GLN A 123 -14.87 -1.34 14.41
CA GLN A 123 -15.00 -0.84 15.79
C GLN A 123 -14.91 -2.01 16.75
N LEU A 124 -14.02 -1.91 17.71
CA LEU A 124 -13.87 -2.88 18.78
C LEU A 124 -14.61 -2.40 20.02
N THR A 125 -15.33 -3.32 20.67
CA THR A 125 -15.88 -3.12 22.00
C THR A 125 -15.65 -4.38 22.82
N TRP A 126 -15.59 -4.24 24.14
CA TRP A 126 -15.54 -5.40 25.02
C TRP A 126 -16.88 -6.13 25.01
N LYS A 127 -16.85 -7.47 24.99
CA LYS A 127 -18.05 -8.30 24.98
C LYS A 127 -18.95 -8.02 26.19
N ASP A 128 -18.33 -7.84 27.35
CA ASP A 128 -19.00 -7.56 28.62
C ASP A 128 -19.58 -6.14 28.71
N SER A 129 -19.32 -5.25 27.79
CA SER A 129 -19.94 -3.93 27.70
C SER A 129 -21.38 -3.96 27.16
N GLY A 130 -21.77 -5.07 26.52
CA GLY A 130 -23.06 -5.19 25.82
C GLY A 130 -23.19 -4.36 24.55
N ILE A 131 -22.13 -3.62 24.13
CA ILE A 131 -22.11 -2.80 22.91
C ILE A 131 -21.73 -3.69 21.73
N ASN A 132 -22.71 -4.29 21.07
CA ASN A 132 -22.49 -5.22 19.96
C ASN A 132 -22.97 -4.67 18.60
N SER A 133 -23.34 -3.39 18.54
CA SER A 133 -23.76 -2.71 17.31
C SER A 133 -23.48 -1.22 17.39
N ILE A 134 -23.45 -0.55 16.25
CA ILE A 134 -23.27 0.91 16.16
C ILE A 134 -24.37 1.66 16.91
N ALA A 135 -25.62 1.20 16.84
CA ALA A 135 -26.74 1.85 17.53
C ALA A 135 -26.55 1.89 19.07
N LYS A 136 -25.91 0.87 19.65
CA LYS A 136 -25.59 0.81 21.08
C LYS A 136 -24.44 1.71 21.52
N MET A 137 -23.80 2.41 20.58
CA MET A 137 -22.79 3.42 20.90
C MET A 137 -23.39 4.78 21.29
N LYS A 138 -24.73 4.92 21.27
CA LYS A 138 -25.40 6.15 21.70
C LYS A 138 -25.04 6.47 23.15
N GLY A 139 -24.60 7.73 23.39
CA GLY A 139 -24.12 8.20 24.68
C GLY A 139 -22.74 7.68 25.11
N LYS A 140 -22.01 7.01 24.24
CA LYS A 140 -20.70 6.38 24.51
C LYS A 140 -19.52 7.22 24.00
N LYS A 141 -18.34 6.96 24.59
CA LYS A 141 -17.06 7.48 24.11
C LYS A 141 -16.50 6.55 23.03
N VAL A 142 -16.43 7.05 21.81
CA VAL A 142 -16.01 6.29 20.63
C VAL A 142 -14.70 6.84 20.09
N GLY A 143 -13.66 6.02 20.12
CA GLY A 143 -12.33 6.39 19.63
C GLY A 143 -12.25 6.32 18.10
N ASN A 144 -11.53 7.29 17.51
CA ASN A 144 -11.11 7.30 16.12
C ASN A 144 -9.88 8.19 15.96
N TRP A 145 -9.01 7.88 14.98
CA TRP A 145 -7.78 8.67 14.73
C TRP A 145 -8.07 10.03 14.11
N LEU A 146 -9.20 10.18 13.42
CA LEU A 146 -9.55 11.35 12.62
C LEU A 146 -8.56 11.57 11.44
N GLY A 147 -8.60 12.74 10.80
CA GLY A 147 -7.62 13.06 9.75
C GLY A 147 -7.74 12.20 8.49
N GLY A 148 -8.98 11.82 8.11
CA GLY A 148 -9.26 11.02 6.91
C GLY A 148 -9.55 9.55 7.18
N ASN A 149 -9.54 9.11 8.44
CA ASN A 149 -9.87 7.73 8.84
C ASN A 149 -11.26 7.61 9.51
N GLU A 150 -11.99 8.71 9.65
CA GLU A 150 -13.29 8.75 10.35
C GLU A 150 -14.48 8.38 9.47
N PHE A 151 -14.33 8.42 8.16
CA PHE A 151 -15.49 8.47 7.25
C PHE A 151 -16.42 7.27 7.35
N GLU A 152 -15.91 6.06 7.43
CA GLU A 152 -16.71 4.83 7.55
C GLU A 152 -17.47 4.76 8.87
N LEU A 153 -16.79 5.13 9.96
CA LEU A 153 -17.38 5.21 11.29
C LEU A 153 -18.46 6.30 11.36
N PHE A 154 -18.13 7.50 10.86
CA PHE A 154 -19.07 8.63 10.87
C PHE A 154 -20.32 8.32 10.04
N ALA A 155 -20.15 7.65 8.90
CA ALA A 155 -21.26 7.14 8.11
C ALA A 155 -22.14 6.16 8.91
N ALA A 156 -21.54 5.23 9.65
CA ALA A 156 -22.24 4.26 10.46
C ALA A 156 -22.99 4.92 11.64
N LEU A 157 -22.35 5.84 12.35
CA LEU A 157 -22.94 6.58 13.48
C LEU A 157 -24.09 7.48 13.00
N THR A 158 -23.91 8.20 11.88
CA THR A 158 -24.96 9.05 11.30
C THR A 158 -26.16 8.23 10.86
N ARG A 159 -25.96 7.08 10.25
CA ARG A 159 -27.03 6.14 9.90
C ARG A 159 -27.80 5.64 11.12
N ALA A 160 -27.14 5.54 12.27
CA ALA A 160 -27.73 5.17 13.54
C ALA A 160 -28.37 6.37 14.29
N GLY A 161 -28.54 7.53 13.63
CA GLY A 161 -29.19 8.71 14.17
C GLY A 161 -28.33 9.59 15.10
N MET A 162 -27.02 9.42 15.07
CA MET A 162 -26.05 10.24 15.81
C MET A 162 -25.41 11.29 14.90
N ASN A 163 -24.86 12.36 15.47
CA ASN A 163 -24.06 13.34 14.74
C ASN A 163 -22.63 13.39 15.32
N PRO A 164 -21.72 12.53 14.81
CA PRO A 164 -20.37 12.43 15.35
C PRO A 164 -19.54 13.71 15.17
N SER A 165 -19.77 14.47 14.10
CA SER A 165 -19.05 15.73 13.85
C SER A 165 -19.37 16.83 14.86
N ALA A 166 -20.55 16.78 15.47
CA ALA A 166 -21.01 17.71 16.51
C ALA A 166 -21.01 17.08 17.91
N ASN A 167 -20.47 15.89 18.09
CA ASN A 167 -20.53 15.09 19.33
C ASN A 167 -21.97 14.96 19.90
N LYS A 168 -22.98 14.90 19.00
CA LYS A 168 -24.39 14.76 19.42
C LYS A 168 -24.82 13.30 19.34
N GLY A 169 -25.20 12.76 20.49
CA GLY A 169 -25.59 11.35 20.63
C GLY A 169 -24.42 10.39 20.76
N VAL A 170 -23.18 10.86 20.67
CA VAL A 170 -21.93 10.11 20.82
C VAL A 170 -20.80 11.10 21.12
N THR A 171 -19.80 10.70 21.89
CA THR A 171 -18.60 11.52 22.12
C THR A 171 -17.44 10.90 21.32
N ILE A 172 -16.95 11.63 20.32
CA ILE A 172 -15.77 11.19 19.55
C ILE A 172 -14.51 11.57 20.32
N VAL A 173 -13.66 10.60 20.56
CA VAL A 173 -12.37 10.77 21.24
C VAL A 173 -11.24 10.55 20.22
N LYS A 174 -10.33 11.52 20.08
CA LYS A 174 -9.13 11.33 19.25
C LYS A 174 -8.28 10.22 19.87
N GLN A 175 -8.18 9.12 19.17
CA GLN A 175 -7.48 7.91 19.58
C GLN A 175 -6.00 8.02 19.16
N PRO A 176 -5.04 7.66 20.04
CA PRO A 176 -3.63 7.49 19.66
C PRO A 176 -3.42 6.22 18.82
N PHE A 177 -2.16 5.96 18.43
CA PHE A 177 -1.82 4.77 17.61
C PHE A 177 -1.81 3.46 18.39
N ASP A 178 -1.68 3.55 19.71
CA ASP A 178 -1.81 2.40 20.58
C ASP A 178 -3.27 2.19 21.01
N MET A 179 -3.52 1.05 21.60
CA MET A 179 -4.87 0.69 22.09
C MET A 179 -5.05 0.92 23.59
N ASN A 180 -4.19 1.72 24.23
CA ASN A 180 -4.20 1.91 25.68
C ASN A 180 -5.53 2.49 26.20
N LEU A 181 -6.11 3.48 25.51
CA LEU A 181 -7.41 4.03 25.90
C LEU A 181 -8.51 2.94 25.95
N PHE A 182 -8.49 2.03 24.98
CA PHE A 182 -9.45 0.93 24.93
C PHE A 182 -9.15 -0.17 25.95
N LEU A 183 -7.90 -0.58 26.04
CA LEU A 183 -7.45 -1.60 27.01
C LEU A 183 -7.70 -1.17 28.45
N ASN A 184 -7.50 0.10 28.76
CA ASN A 184 -7.76 0.69 30.08
C ASN A 184 -9.23 1.12 30.28
N ARG A 185 -10.12 0.82 29.32
CA ARG A 185 -11.56 1.14 29.36
C ARG A 185 -11.87 2.63 29.53
N GLN A 186 -11.00 3.50 29.05
CA GLN A 186 -11.18 4.95 29.05
C GLN A 186 -12.11 5.42 27.90
N ILE A 187 -12.24 4.59 26.86
CA ILE A 187 -13.22 4.68 25.78
C ILE A 187 -14.03 3.40 25.70
N ASP A 188 -15.31 3.52 25.31
CA ASP A 188 -16.23 2.39 25.22
C ASP A 188 -16.05 1.58 23.94
N SER A 189 -15.59 2.23 22.87
CA SER A 189 -15.32 1.64 21.58
C SER A 189 -14.07 2.24 20.97
N ALA A 190 -13.28 1.44 20.27
CA ALA A 190 -12.08 1.89 19.56
C ALA A 190 -12.14 1.55 18.09
N SER A 191 -11.71 2.48 17.23
CA SER A 191 -11.39 2.18 15.84
C SER A 191 -10.19 1.26 15.76
N ALA A 192 -10.27 0.28 14.89
CA ALA A 192 -9.19 -0.68 14.67
C ALA A 192 -9.19 -1.20 13.24
N MET A 193 -8.02 -1.27 12.64
CA MET A 193 -7.85 -2.03 11.41
C MET A 193 -7.72 -3.52 11.75
N THR A 194 -8.33 -4.39 10.96
CA THR A 194 -8.19 -5.84 11.15
C THR A 194 -6.73 -6.27 11.14
N TYR A 195 -5.91 -5.56 10.40
CA TYR A 195 -4.50 -5.88 10.22
C TYR A 195 -3.57 -5.26 11.27
N ASN A 196 -3.99 -4.26 12.04
CA ASN A 196 -3.08 -3.57 12.98
C ASN A 196 -3.66 -3.55 14.41
N GLU A 197 -4.56 -2.66 14.75
CA GLU A 197 -5.01 -2.43 16.12
C GLU A 197 -5.76 -3.61 16.72
N LEU A 198 -6.48 -4.40 15.91
CA LEU A 198 -7.07 -5.65 16.37
C LEU A 198 -5.98 -6.60 16.89
N ALA A 199 -4.87 -6.72 16.18
CA ALA A 199 -3.73 -7.52 16.63
C ALA A 199 -3.15 -6.97 17.94
N GLN A 200 -2.93 -5.64 18.05
CA GLN A 200 -2.42 -5.02 19.28
C GLN A 200 -3.26 -5.39 20.51
N VAL A 201 -4.60 -5.42 20.38
CA VAL A 201 -5.48 -5.84 21.47
C VAL A 201 -5.29 -7.32 21.79
N LEU A 202 -5.23 -8.19 20.78
CA LEU A 202 -5.08 -9.64 20.97
C LEU A 202 -3.68 -10.01 21.51
N GLU A 203 -2.65 -9.26 21.19
CA GLU A 203 -1.26 -9.40 21.63
C GLU A 203 -1.05 -8.92 23.08
N THR A 204 -2.04 -8.22 23.65
CA THR A 204 -2.00 -7.64 24.99
C THR A 204 -2.81 -8.47 25.96
N LYS A 205 -2.36 -8.53 27.22
CA LYS A 205 -3.13 -9.19 28.28
C LYS A 205 -4.39 -8.39 28.62
N ASN A 206 -5.53 -9.07 28.66
CA ASN A 206 -6.79 -8.48 29.14
C ASN A 206 -6.59 -8.00 30.60
N PRO A 207 -6.92 -6.74 30.91
CA PRO A 207 -6.70 -6.16 32.24
C PRO A 207 -7.40 -6.91 33.38
N LYS A 208 -8.55 -7.55 33.10
CA LYS A 208 -9.33 -8.30 34.08
C LYS A 208 -8.78 -9.72 34.29
N THR A 209 -8.53 -10.45 33.19
CA THR A 209 -8.18 -11.88 33.26
C THR A 209 -6.66 -12.14 33.38
N LYS A 210 -5.83 -11.13 33.10
CA LYS A 210 -4.37 -11.20 33.06
C LYS A 210 -3.82 -12.21 32.04
N LYS A 211 -4.69 -12.81 31.20
CA LYS A 211 -4.36 -13.68 30.07
C LYS A 211 -4.40 -12.88 28.77
N LEU A 212 -3.76 -13.38 27.70
CA LEU A 212 -3.89 -12.76 26.37
C LEU A 212 -5.37 -12.61 26.03
N THR A 213 -5.72 -11.43 25.52
CA THR A 213 -7.08 -11.11 25.06
C THR A 213 -7.46 -12.07 23.92
N LYS A 214 -8.62 -12.70 24.05
CA LYS A 214 -9.17 -13.58 23.03
C LYS A 214 -10.15 -12.83 22.14
N LEU A 215 -10.24 -13.21 20.89
CA LEU A 215 -11.23 -12.64 19.96
C LEU A 215 -12.68 -12.81 20.49
N SER A 216 -12.95 -13.89 21.22
CA SER A 216 -14.27 -14.13 21.87
C SER A 216 -14.61 -13.15 22.98
N GLU A 217 -13.66 -12.38 23.51
CA GLU A 217 -13.86 -11.35 24.53
C GLU A 217 -14.22 -9.99 23.91
N LEU A 218 -14.19 -9.89 22.58
CA LEU A 218 -14.44 -8.66 21.81
C LEU A 218 -15.70 -8.80 20.94
N ASN A 219 -16.39 -7.69 20.72
CA ASN A 219 -17.24 -7.50 19.56
C ASN A 219 -16.41 -6.77 18.50
N VAL A 220 -16.28 -7.35 17.31
CA VAL A 220 -15.58 -6.76 16.16
C VAL A 220 -16.62 -6.35 15.13
N ILE A 221 -16.99 -5.08 15.13
CA ILE A 221 -18.01 -4.52 14.24
C ILE A 221 -17.32 -4.05 12.96
N LYS A 222 -17.37 -4.86 11.92
CA LYS A 222 -16.70 -4.59 10.64
C LYS A 222 -17.52 -3.62 9.81
N MET A 223 -16.93 -2.51 9.35
CA MET A 223 -17.61 -1.51 8.51
C MET A 223 -18.06 -2.12 7.16
N GLU A 224 -17.29 -3.03 6.59
CA GLU A 224 -17.68 -3.77 5.39
C GLU A 224 -18.99 -4.57 5.61
N SER A 225 -19.12 -5.27 6.74
CA SER A 225 -20.29 -6.12 7.03
C SER A 225 -21.55 -5.33 7.33
N ILE A 226 -21.41 -4.13 7.89
CA ILE A 226 -22.56 -3.26 8.18
C ILE A 226 -22.89 -2.30 7.02
N GLY A 227 -22.19 -2.38 5.89
CA GLY A 227 -22.49 -1.64 4.68
C GLY A 227 -22.05 -0.17 4.68
N THR A 228 -21.07 0.20 5.50
CA THR A 228 -20.39 1.51 5.47
C THR A 228 -18.91 1.41 5.09
N GLY A 229 -18.44 0.19 4.79
CA GLY A 229 -17.08 -0.02 4.28
C GLY A 229 -16.84 0.73 2.98
N MET A 230 -15.70 1.41 2.90
CA MET A 230 -15.23 2.17 1.75
C MET A 230 -13.92 1.56 1.22
N LEU A 231 -13.52 1.94 0.00
CA LEU A 231 -12.23 1.53 -0.55
C LEU A 231 -11.10 2.25 0.18
N GLU A 232 -10.12 1.46 0.64
CA GLU A 232 -8.95 1.94 1.38
C GLU A 232 -7.76 2.19 0.43
N ASP A 233 -6.56 1.73 0.74
CA ASP A 233 -5.31 2.06 0.08
C ASP A 233 -5.37 1.92 -1.45
N GLY A 234 -5.38 3.06 -2.12
CA GLY A 234 -5.25 3.21 -3.56
C GLY A 234 -4.03 4.07 -3.92
N ILE A 235 -3.50 3.88 -5.13
CA ILE A 235 -2.42 4.69 -5.67
C ILE A 235 -3.04 5.84 -6.47
N PHE A 236 -2.60 7.06 -6.20
CA PHE A 236 -3.07 8.24 -6.90
C PHE A 236 -1.93 9.17 -7.33
N THR A 237 -2.24 10.10 -8.22
CA THR A 237 -1.36 11.17 -8.70
C THR A 237 -2.17 12.41 -9.05
N THR A 238 -1.53 13.48 -9.54
CA THR A 238 -2.27 14.64 -10.04
C THR A 238 -2.78 14.42 -11.47
N GLU A 239 -3.96 15.00 -11.78
CA GLU A 239 -4.49 14.99 -13.16
C GLU A 239 -3.52 15.68 -14.13
N LYS A 240 -2.79 16.72 -13.69
CA LYS A 240 -1.81 17.43 -14.51
C LYS A 240 -0.65 16.51 -14.88
N TRP A 241 -0.07 15.83 -13.91
CA TRP A 241 1.10 14.95 -14.13
C TRP A 241 0.77 13.81 -15.09
N ILE A 242 -0.37 13.15 -14.88
CA ILE A 242 -0.75 11.96 -15.65
C ILE A 242 -1.29 12.25 -17.06
N LYS A 243 -1.47 13.53 -17.46
CA LYS A 243 -1.81 13.90 -18.84
C LYS A 243 -0.65 13.64 -19.81
N ASP A 244 0.57 13.78 -19.37
CA ASP A 244 1.76 13.55 -20.19
C ASP A 244 1.93 12.07 -20.52
N LYS A 245 2.21 11.73 -21.79
CA LYS A 245 2.37 10.35 -22.27
C LYS A 245 3.60 9.66 -21.68
N ALA A 246 4.69 10.39 -21.45
CA ALA A 246 5.90 9.85 -20.84
C ALA A 246 5.65 9.52 -19.35
N HIS A 247 4.89 10.38 -18.66
CA HIS A 247 4.46 10.11 -17.29
C HIS A 247 3.49 8.93 -17.21
N GLN A 248 2.60 8.75 -18.19
CA GLN A 248 1.75 7.54 -18.26
C GLN A 248 2.59 6.27 -18.43
N ALA A 249 3.64 6.32 -19.26
CA ALA A 249 4.56 5.20 -19.42
C ALA A 249 5.31 4.89 -18.11
N THR A 250 5.77 5.93 -17.40
CA THR A 250 6.38 5.82 -16.08
C THR A 250 5.41 5.21 -15.06
N ALA A 251 4.15 5.69 -15.02
CA ALA A 251 3.12 5.16 -14.14
C ALA A 251 2.83 3.67 -14.42
N LYS A 252 2.71 3.25 -15.68
CA LYS A 252 2.54 1.82 -16.03
C LYS A 252 3.69 0.95 -15.52
N LYS A 253 4.94 1.39 -15.71
CA LYS A 253 6.12 0.68 -15.19
C LYS A 253 6.10 0.59 -13.67
N PHE A 254 5.78 1.69 -12.98
CA PHE A 254 5.65 1.75 -11.53
C PHE A 254 4.56 0.81 -11.02
N LEU A 255 3.37 0.83 -11.61
CA LEU A 255 2.26 -0.05 -11.24
C LEU A 255 2.59 -1.52 -11.45
N ALA A 256 3.15 -1.90 -12.62
CA ALA A 256 3.53 -3.28 -12.89
C ALA A 256 4.56 -3.81 -11.89
N ALA A 257 5.59 -3.01 -11.56
CA ALA A 257 6.60 -3.37 -10.57
C ALA A 257 6.01 -3.48 -9.15
N SER A 258 5.15 -2.53 -8.76
CA SER A 258 4.44 -2.55 -7.46
C SER A 258 3.52 -3.78 -7.34
N PHE A 259 2.75 -4.09 -8.38
CA PHE A 259 1.87 -5.27 -8.40
C PHE A 259 2.68 -6.57 -8.31
N LYS A 260 3.82 -6.65 -9.00
CA LYS A 260 4.74 -7.79 -8.88
C LYS A 260 5.25 -7.95 -7.44
N GLY A 261 5.53 -6.84 -6.74
CA GLY A 261 5.89 -6.86 -5.34
C GLY A 261 4.78 -7.39 -4.44
N TRP A 262 3.53 -6.95 -4.63
CA TRP A 262 2.37 -7.45 -3.88
C TRP A 262 2.07 -8.92 -4.16
N ILE A 263 2.19 -9.37 -5.42
CA ILE A 263 2.02 -10.78 -5.80
C ILE A 263 3.10 -11.63 -5.13
N TRP A 264 4.35 -11.16 -5.13
CA TRP A 264 5.43 -11.85 -4.45
C TRP A 264 5.18 -11.96 -2.94
N CYS A 265 4.70 -10.89 -2.28
CA CYS A 265 4.32 -10.90 -0.87
C CYS A 265 3.16 -11.86 -0.56
N ARG A 266 2.20 -12.02 -1.48
CA ARG A 266 1.15 -13.03 -1.38
C ARG A 266 1.71 -14.44 -1.30
N ASP A 267 2.67 -14.72 -2.17
CA ASP A 267 3.21 -16.07 -2.36
C ASP A 267 4.38 -16.38 -1.39
N HIS A 268 5.01 -15.36 -0.81
CA HIS A 268 6.19 -15.45 0.09
C HIS A 268 5.99 -14.61 1.36
N VAL A 269 4.94 -14.88 2.11
CA VAL A 269 4.50 -14.09 3.27
C VAL A 269 5.63 -13.86 4.28
N GLN A 270 6.38 -14.90 4.63
CA GLN A 270 7.44 -14.81 5.64
C GLN A 270 8.62 -13.94 5.16
N ASP A 271 9.05 -14.14 3.92
CA ASP A 271 10.16 -13.36 3.35
C ASP A 271 9.75 -11.90 3.13
N CYS A 272 8.49 -11.67 2.74
CA CYS A 272 7.95 -10.33 2.62
C CYS A 272 7.90 -9.63 3.99
N THR A 273 7.47 -10.33 5.03
CA THR A 273 7.52 -9.82 6.41
C THR A 273 8.95 -9.45 6.81
N ASN A 274 9.94 -10.30 6.49
CA ASN A 274 11.35 -10.01 6.77
C ASN A 274 11.87 -8.76 6.02
N ILE A 275 11.38 -8.50 4.80
CA ILE A 275 11.71 -7.26 4.09
C ILE A 275 11.16 -6.04 4.84
N VAL A 276 9.91 -6.10 5.33
CA VAL A 276 9.29 -5.01 6.11
C VAL A 276 10.07 -4.75 7.41
N LEU A 277 10.45 -5.81 8.12
CA LEU A 277 11.24 -5.69 9.36
C LEU A 277 12.60 -5.02 9.13
N LYS A 278 13.23 -5.22 7.98
CA LYS A 278 14.47 -4.51 7.61
C LYS A 278 14.25 -3.01 7.39
N GLN A 279 13.06 -2.60 6.95
CA GLN A 279 12.70 -1.19 6.76
C GLN A 279 12.32 -0.50 8.08
N GLY A 280 11.82 -1.26 9.06
CA GLY A 280 11.42 -0.77 10.38
C GLY A 280 12.00 -1.64 11.49
N PRO A 281 13.23 -1.38 11.96
CA PRO A 281 13.93 -2.26 12.94
C PRO A 281 13.23 -2.41 14.28
N THR A 282 12.30 -1.51 14.62
CA THR A 282 11.51 -1.58 15.87
C THR A 282 10.23 -2.41 15.73
N LEU A 283 9.90 -2.84 14.51
CA LEU A 283 8.71 -3.66 14.24
C LEU A 283 8.89 -5.08 14.77
N LEU A 284 7.80 -5.67 15.25
CA LEU A 284 7.80 -7.00 15.84
C LEU A 284 7.29 -8.04 14.85
N LYS A 285 8.00 -9.15 14.74
CA LYS A 285 7.79 -10.17 13.70
C LYS A 285 6.38 -10.79 13.73
N GLY A 286 5.89 -11.15 14.90
CA GLY A 286 4.56 -11.75 15.04
C GLY A 286 3.47 -10.79 14.60
N HIS A 287 3.56 -9.52 15.01
CA HIS A 287 2.63 -8.46 14.60
C HIS A 287 2.64 -8.26 13.08
N GLN A 288 3.83 -8.14 12.46
CA GLN A 288 3.93 -7.94 11.01
C GLN A 288 3.49 -9.17 10.21
N THR A 289 3.65 -10.38 10.76
CA THR A 289 3.11 -11.61 10.14
C THR A 289 1.59 -11.63 10.16
N TRP A 290 0.96 -11.26 11.29
CA TRP A 290 -0.49 -11.05 11.37
C TRP A 290 -0.94 -10.01 10.35
N GLN A 291 -0.28 -8.87 10.36
CA GLN A 291 -0.62 -7.75 9.48
C GLN A 291 -0.56 -8.17 8.01
N MET A 292 0.51 -8.87 7.58
CA MET A 292 0.65 -9.34 6.21
C MET A 292 -0.49 -10.29 5.78
N ASN A 293 -0.93 -11.17 6.67
CA ASN A 293 -2.04 -12.09 6.40
C ASN A 293 -3.38 -11.35 6.26
N GLU A 294 -3.66 -10.37 7.11
CA GLU A 294 -4.87 -9.54 7.03
C GLU A 294 -4.87 -8.64 5.79
N ILE A 295 -3.73 -8.01 5.46
CA ILE A 295 -3.58 -7.19 4.26
C ILE A 295 -3.82 -8.02 2.99
N ASN A 296 -3.27 -9.22 2.92
CA ASN A 296 -3.55 -10.14 1.82
C ASN A 296 -5.06 -10.40 1.66
N ALA A 297 -5.81 -10.48 2.76
CA ALA A 297 -7.27 -10.66 2.71
C ALA A 297 -8.02 -9.42 2.18
N LEU A 298 -7.43 -8.21 2.23
CA LEU A 298 -8.00 -7.01 1.64
C LEU A 298 -7.71 -6.90 0.14
N ILE A 299 -6.66 -7.56 -0.34
CA ILE A 299 -6.24 -7.55 -1.75
C ILE A 299 -6.80 -8.76 -2.51
N TRP A 300 -6.64 -9.96 -1.95
CA TRP A 300 -6.91 -11.23 -2.64
C TRP A 300 -8.23 -11.89 -2.22
N PRO A 301 -8.92 -12.56 -3.14
CA PRO A 301 -8.71 -12.55 -4.57
C PRO A 301 -9.12 -11.20 -5.20
N ALA A 302 -8.39 -10.77 -6.23
CA ALA A 302 -8.68 -9.59 -7.01
C ALA A 302 -9.34 -9.99 -8.34
N SER A 303 -10.65 -9.88 -8.45
CA SER A 303 -11.44 -10.46 -9.56
C SER A 303 -11.02 -9.95 -10.95
N LYS A 304 -10.63 -8.67 -11.05
CA LYS A 304 -10.19 -8.03 -12.30
C LYS A 304 -8.66 -7.97 -12.45
N GLY A 305 -7.93 -8.48 -11.46
CA GLY A 305 -6.48 -8.32 -11.29
C GLY A 305 -6.16 -7.21 -10.29
N ILE A 306 -5.00 -7.37 -9.61
CA ILE A 306 -4.54 -6.41 -8.61
C ILE A 306 -4.51 -4.98 -9.16
N GLY A 307 -4.99 -4.03 -8.36
CA GLY A 307 -4.96 -2.60 -8.68
C GLY A 307 -6.04 -2.13 -9.65
N VAL A 308 -6.78 -3.04 -10.33
CA VAL A 308 -7.86 -2.64 -11.24
C VAL A 308 -9.10 -2.26 -10.44
N MET A 309 -9.59 -1.03 -10.65
CA MET A 309 -10.75 -0.50 -9.96
C MET A 309 -12.00 -1.35 -10.21
N ASN A 310 -12.67 -1.71 -9.14
CA ASN A 310 -14.03 -2.26 -9.22
C ASN A 310 -15.03 -1.08 -9.20
N LYS A 311 -15.70 -0.84 -10.33
CA LYS A 311 -16.65 0.25 -10.46
C LYS A 311 -17.76 0.21 -9.41
N GLN A 312 -18.30 -0.96 -9.10
CA GLN A 312 -19.36 -1.10 -8.10
C GLN A 312 -18.88 -0.70 -6.69
N ALA A 313 -17.64 -1.10 -6.33
CA ALA A 313 -17.02 -0.70 -5.05
C ALA A 313 -16.70 0.80 -5.02
N PHE A 314 -16.27 1.39 -6.15
CA PHE A 314 -16.09 2.82 -6.29
C PHE A 314 -17.41 3.56 -6.09
N ASP A 315 -18.47 3.16 -6.83
CA ASP A 315 -19.79 3.79 -6.77
C ASP A 315 -20.38 3.68 -5.35
N ARG A 316 -20.22 2.55 -4.68
CA ARG A 316 -20.61 2.36 -3.28
C ARG A 316 -19.88 3.35 -2.36
N THR A 317 -18.55 3.44 -2.48
CA THR A 317 -17.73 4.38 -1.69
C THR A 317 -18.17 5.82 -1.93
N ALA A 318 -18.35 6.23 -3.19
CA ALA A 318 -18.78 7.57 -3.55
C ALA A 318 -20.22 7.88 -3.05
N LYS A 319 -21.13 6.90 -3.13
CA LYS A 319 -22.49 7.01 -2.60
C LYS A 319 -22.48 7.23 -1.09
N ILE A 320 -21.73 6.43 -0.35
CA ILE A 320 -21.59 6.55 1.12
C ILE A 320 -20.97 7.91 1.45
N ALA A 321 -19.87 8.28 0.79
CA ALA A 321 -19.20 9.56 1.01
C ALA A 321 -20.14 10.76 0.79
N LYS A 322 -20.99 10.72 -0.25
CA LYS A 322 -21.97 11.76 -0.51
C LYS A 322 -23.11 11.76 0.50
N GLN A 323 -23.68 10.58 0.79
CA GLN A 323 -24.81 10.44 1.70
C GLN A 323 -24.47 10.97 3.11
N PHE A 324 -23.26 10.73 3.57
CA PHE A 324 -22.78 11.15 4.90
C PHE A 324 -21.92 12.42 4.87
N LYS A 325 -22.03 13.22 3.80
CA LYS A 325 -21.46 14.57 3.65
C LYS A 325 -19.93 14.66 3.74
N VAL A 326 -19.22 13.57 3.43
CA VAL A 326 -17.76 13.57 3.22
C VAL A 326 -17.43 14.38 1.96
N ILE A 327 -18.29 14.27 0.94
CA ILE A 327 -18.26 15.06 -0.30
C ILE A 327 -19.64 15.69 -0.55
N LYS A 328 -19.65 16.84 -1.22
CA LYS A 328 -20.88 17.57 -1.59
C LYS A 328 -21.43 17.10 -2.94
N LYS A 329 -20.54 16.77 -3.87
CA LYS A 329 -20.90 16.43 -5.26
C LYS A 329 -20.55 14.98 -5.56
N THR A 330 -21.29 14.35 -6.46
CA THR A 330 -20.92 13.05 -7.03
C THR A 330 -19.59 13.19 -7.77
N PRO A 331 -18.57 12.39 -7.48
CA PRO A 331 -17.25 12.54 -8.09
C PRO A 331 -17.31 12.14 -9.56
N SER A 332 -16.66 12.91 -10.43
CA SER A 332 -16.41 12.57 -11.84
C SER A 332 -14.90 12.59 -12.10
N GLY A 333 -14.40 11.68 -12.95
CA GLY A 333 -12.99 11.61 -13.31
C GLY A 333 -12.04 11.34 -12.11
N ALA A 334 -12.58 10.83 -11.00
CA ALA A 334 -11.80 10.61 -9.78
C ALA A 334 -10.90 9.37 -9.86
N TYR A 335 -11.12 8.49 -10.83
CA TYR A 335 -10.22 7.38 -11.12
C TYR A 335 -10.07 7.14 -12.62
N ARG A 336 -8.99 6.49 -13.00
CA ARG A 336 -8.74 5.86 -14.29
C ARG A 336 -8.10 4.49 -14.04
N ASP A 337 -8.51 3.48 -14.78
CA ASP A 337 -8.06 2.10 -14.60
C ASP A 337 -7.29 1.54 -15.80
N ASP A 338 -7.16 2.32 -16.87
CA ASP A 338 -6.46 1.93 -18.08
C ASP A 338 -4.97 1.58 -17.83
N LEU A 339 -4.28 2.36 -16.96
CA LEU A 339 -2.89 2.11 -16.61
C LEU A 339 -2.73 0.83 -15.76
N ALA A 340 -3.62 0.63 -14.77
CA ALA A 340 -3.64 -0.59 -13.98
C ALA A 340 -3.98 -1.82 -14.84
N LYS A 341 -4.96 -1.71 -15.75
CA LYS A 341 -5.29 -2.76 -16.72
C LYS A 341 -4.11 -3.11 -17.63
N ALA A 342 -3.38 -2.10 -18.12
CA ALA A 342 -2.20 -2.32 -18.95
C ALA A 342 -1.07 -3.01 -18.16
N ALA A 343 -0.82 -2.63 -16.90
CA ALA A 343 0.14 -3.28 -16.01
C ALA A 343 -0.26 -4.75 -15.73
N VAL A 344 -1.53 -5.00 -15.45
CA VAL A 344 -2.08 -6.37 -15.25
C VAL A 344 -1.94 -7.20 -16.53
N ALA A 345 -2.25 -6.65 -17.71
CA ALA A 345 -2.11 -7.35 -18.98
C ALA A 345 -0.64 -7.75 -19.24
N GLN A 346 0.28 -6.83 -18.98
CA GLN A 346 1.73 -7.10 -19.08
C GLN A 346 2.15 -8.26 -18.14
N LEU A 347 1.72 -8.25 -16.88
CA LEU A 347 2.06 -9.31 -15.94
C LEU A 347 1.44 -10.67 -16.33
N LYS A 348 0.20 -10.66 -16.84
CA LYS A 348 -0.45 -11.88 -17.37
C LYS A 348 0.30 -12.47 -18.55
N SER A 349 0.79 -11.65 -19.48
CA SER A 349 1.59 -12.12 -20.62
C SER A 349 2.92 -12.75 -20.19
N GLN A 350 3.38 -12.45 -18.97
CA GLN A 350 4.55 -13.05 -18.33
C GLN A 350 4.20 -14.30 -17.50
N GLY A 351 2.96 -14.79 -17.55
CA GLY A 351 2.49 -15.97 -16.79
C GLY A 351 2.22 -15.71 -15.31
N VAL A 352 2.17 -14.42 -14.87
CA VAL A 352 1.98 -14.07 -13.45
C VAL A 352 0.50 -14.16 -13.07
N ASP A 353 0.17 -14.84 -11.95
CA ASP A 353 -1.18 -14.86 -11.39
C ASP A 353 -1.53 -13.54 -10.70
N VAL A 354 -2.12 -12.63 -11.46
CA VAL A 354 -2.55 -11.31 -10.99
C VAL A 354 -3.87 -11.31 -10.21
N ASN A 355 -4.57 -12.42 -10.15
CA ASN A 355 -5.88 -12.53 -9.52
C ASN A 355 -5.84 -13.16 -8.13
N GLY A 356 -4.89 -14.05 -7.87
CA GLY A 356 -4.78 -14.77 -6.59
C GLY A 356 -6.03 -15.60 -6.26
N LYS A 357 -6.68 -16.21 -7.27
CA LYS A 357 -7.94 -16.95 -7.07
C LYS A 357 -7.83 -18.13 -6.08
N LYS A 358 -6.64 -18.74 -6.01
CA LYS A 358 -6.36 -19.87 -5.12
C LYS A 358 -5.89 -19.45 -3.73
N TRP A 359 -5.65 -18.16 -3.53
CA TRP A 359 -5.19 -17.66 -2.23
C TRP A 359 -6.26 -17.87 -1.16
N LYS A 360 -5.84 -18.33 0.00
CA LYS A 360 -6.69 -18.49 1.18
C LYS A 360 -6.02 -17.83 2.36
N LYS A 361 -6.80 -17.15 3.20
CA LYS A 361 -6.33 -16.56 4.43
C LYS A 361 -5.80 -17.64 5.37
N ALA A 362 -4.58 -17.50 5.84
CA ALA A 362 -3.99 -18.40 6.82
C ALA A 362 -4.52 -18.10 8.23
N VAL A 363 -4.39 -19.08 9.13
CA VAL A 363 -4.55 -18.86 10.57
C VAL A 363 -3.19 -18.47 11.13
N VAL A 364 -3.07 -17.23 11.60
CA VAL A 364 -1.84 -16.74 12.23
C VAL A 364 -2.02 -16.75 13.74
N LYS A 365 -1.09 -17.42 14.43
CA LYS A 365 -1.08 -17.43 15.90
C LYS A 365 -0.67 -16.06 16.42
N VAL A 366 -1.48 -15.49 17.29
CA VAL A 366 -1.14 -14.27 18.02
C VAL A 366 -0.04 -14.58 19.05
N THR A 367 0.97 -13.72 19.11
CA THR A 367 2.07 -13.84 20.04
C THR A 367 2.04 -12.70 21.07
N PRO A 368 2.47 -12.93 22.32
CA PRO A 368 2.50 -11.87 23.33
C PRO A 368 3.34 -10.68 22.88
N GLY A 369 2.72 -9.48 22.87
CA GLY A 369 3.37 -8.25 22.43
C GLY A 369 3.80 -8.25 20.96
N GLY A 370 3.27 -9.16 20.13
CA GLY A 370 3.59 -9.22 18.70
C GLY A 370 5.01 -9.75 18.36
N LYS A 371 5.70 -10.38 19.32
CA LYS A 371 7.09 -10.86 19.17
C LYS A 371 7.22 -12.08 18.27
#